data_932f21e1be2e5e259c1b9fa1b12cb65d
#
_entry.id   932f21e1be2e5e259c1b9fa1b12cb65d
#
_cell.length_a   1.000
_cell.length_b   1.000
_cell.length_c   1.000
_cell.angle_alpha   90.00
_cell.angle_beta   90.00
_cell.angle_gamma   90.00
#
_symmetry.space_group_name_H-M   'P 1'
#
loop_
_entity.id
_entity.type
_entity.pdbx_description
1 polymer ?
#
loop_
_entity_poly.entity_id
_entity_poly.type
_entity_poly.pdbx_seq_one_letter_code
_entity_poly.pdbx_strand_id
1 'polypeptide(L)'
;MAVFWFGWGKKVKNAVSKKEFQDTINPLNSRITTLEQKKSLTTTVFYEYEGAWANNGRVRFTSDLTGFGNNFIVVYFNVAGFGYSQVVYLPGFYHNYALPFIGISGYLSDTYPDVKAGFNISYVFKRPNYEFTIQAVKSDTNLTLNTFKIYSIS
;
A
#
# COMPACT_ATOMS: atom_id res chain seq x y z
N MET A 1 -43.83 -35.75 55.79
CA MET A 1 -43.74 -34.95 54.59
C MET A 1 -42.44 -35.34 53.87
N ALA A 2 -42.57 -36.17 52.83
CA ALA A 2 -41.40 -36.71 52.11
C ALA A 2 -41.04 -35.80 50.92
N VAL A 3 -39.82 -35.28 50.95
CA VAL A 3 -39.29 -34.48 49.83
C VAL A 3 -38.67 -35.40 48.83
N PHE A 4 -39.32 -35.56 47.65
CA PHE A 4 -38.74 -36.29 46.51
C PHE A 4 -37.74 -35.43 45.77
N TRP A 5 -36.47 -35.76 45.87
CA TRP A 5 -35.41 -35.23 44.99
C TRP A 5 -35.40 -36.05 43.68
N PHE A 6 -35.93 -35.44 42.61
CA PHE A 6 -35.74 -36.00 41.28
C PHE A 6 -34.33 -35.62 40.81
N GLY A 7 -33.39 -36.54 40.96
CA GLY A 7 -32.06 -36.43 40.39
C GLY A 7 -32.12 -36.58 38.85
N TRP A 8 -32.13 -35.46 38.12
CA TRP A 8 -31.92 -35.45 36.70
C TRP A 8 -30.42 -35.50 36.40
N GLY A 9 -29.80 -36.65 36.67
CA GLY A 9 -28.44 -36.93 36.29
C GLY A 9 -28.34 -37.54 34.90
N LYS A 10 -28.87 -36.91 33.86
CA LYS A 10 -28.41 -37.24 32.49
C LYS A 10 -27.00 -36.68 32.36
N LYS A 11 -25.98 -37.54 32.51
CA LYS A 11 -24.61 -37.24 32.05
C LYS A 11 -24.71 -36.92 30.58
N VAL A 12 -24.50 -35.67 30.22
CA VAL A 12 -24.33 -35.28 28.82
C VAL A 12 -23.09 -35.98 28.32
N LYS A 13 -23.26 -37.07 27.55
CA LYS A 13 -22.23 -37.91 26.99
C LYS A 13 -21.49 -37.14 25.89
N ASN A 14 -20.98 -36.04 26.02
CA ASN A 14 -20.13 -35.31 25.07
C ASN A 14 -19.88 -33.89 25.59
N ALA A 15 -19.90 -33.67 26.91
CA ALA A 15 -19.45 -32.40 27.45
C ALA A 15 -17.92 -32.32 27.27
N VAL A 16 -17.49 -31.44 26.40
CA VAL A 16 -16.06 -31.10 26.25
C VAL A 16 -15.58 -30.59 27.61
N SER A 17 -14.52 -31.16 28.13
CA SER A 17 -13.97 -30.72 29.42
C SER A 17 -13.48 -29.26 29.30
N LYS A 18 -13.50 -28.54 30.38
CA LYS A 18 -12.95 -27.16 30.43
C LYS A 18 -11.52 -27.09 29.93
N LYS A 19 -10.75 -28.13 30.17
CA LYS A 19 -9.35 -28.24 29.71
C LYS A 19 -9.29 -28.40 28.19
N GLU A 20 -10.04 -29.33 27.62
CA GLU A 20 -10.09 -29.55 26.16
C GLU A 20 -10.59 -28.32 25.42
N PHE A 21 -11.56 -27.61 25.97
CA PHE A 21 -12.03 -26.34 25.43
C PHE A 21 -10.93 -25.28 25.44
N GLN A 22 -10.20 -25.11 26.56
CA GLN A 22 -9.10 -24.15 26.65
C GLN A 22 -7.92 -24.52 25.76
N ASP A 23 -7.56 -25.81 25.68
CA ASP A 23 -6.49 -26.31 24.82
C ASP A 23 -6.77 -26.06 23.33
N THR A 24 -8.05 -25.98 22.95
CA THR A 24 -8.47 -25.64 21.59
C THR A 24 -8.56 -24.13 21.35
N ILE A 25 -9.08 -23.37 22.30
CA ILE A 25 -9.33 -21.92 22.16
C ILE A 25 -8.05 -21.11 22.24
N ASN A 26 -7.11 -21.48 23.13
CA ASN A 26 -5.88 -20.70 23.30
C ASN A 26 -5.03 -20.61 22.01
N PRO A 27 -4.79 -21.69 21.25
CA PRO A 27 -4.09 -21.62 19.98
C PRO A 27 -4.86 -20.77 18.93
N LEU A 28 -6.19 -20.83 18.94
CA LEU A 28 -7.02 -20.01 18.03
C LEU A 28 -6.90 -18.52 18.36
N ASN A 29 -7.00 -18.14 19.63
CA ASN A 29 -6.80 -16.77 20.06
C ASN A 29 -5.41 -16.24 19.71
N SER A 30 -4.34 -17.05 19.90
CA SER A 30 -3.00 -16.67 19.51
C SER A 30 -2.88 -16.46 17.99
N ARG A 31 -3.53 -17.30 17.18
CA ARG A 31 -3.56 -17.13 15.71
C ARG A 31 -4.34 -15.90 15.30
N ILE A 32 -5.48 -15.61 15.96
CA ILE A 32 -6.28 -14.41 15.71
C ILE A 32 -5.44 -13.17 16.02
N THR A 33 -4.81 -13.11 17.19
CA THR A 33 -3.94 -11.98 17.57
C THR A 33 -2.79 -11.78 16.56
N THR A 34 -2.17 -12.87 16.10
CA THR A 34 -1.11 -12.81 15.08
C THR A 34 -1.65 -12.30 13.74
N LEU A 35 -2.86 -12.71 13.34
CA LEU A 35 -3.50 -12.25 12.11
C LEU A 35 -3.93 -10.78 12.22
N GLU A 36 -4.43 -10.36 13.36
CA GLU A 36 -4.78 -8.96 13.63
C GLU A 36 -3.55 -8.05 13.59
N GLN A 37 -2.43 -8.49 14.15
CA GLN A 37 -1.16 -7.78 14.08
C GLN A 37 -0.60 -7.69 12.65
N LYS A 38 -0.82 -8.73 11.82
CA LYS A 38 -0.43 -8.72 10.40
C LYS A 38 -1.38 -7.90 9.52
N LYS A 39 -2.57 -7.57 9.97
CA LYS A 39 -3.59 -6.86 9.17
C LYS A 39 -3.37 -5.35 9.11
N SER A 40 -2.49 -4.80 9.91
CA SER A 40 -2.14 -3.39 9.87
C SER A 40 -1.07 -3.16 8.80
N LEU A 41 -1.52 -2.97 7.55
CA LEU A 41 -0.64 -2.39 6.52
C LEU A 41 -0.27 -0.98 6.97
N THR A 42 1.00 -0.77 7.25
CA THR A 42 1.53 0.56 7.53
C THR A 42 2.02 1.19 6.24
N THR A 43 1.64 2.44 6.02
CA THR A 43 2.16 3.23 4.91
C THR A 43 3.13 4.26 5.47
N THR A 44 4.32 4.33 4.90
CA THR A 44 5.32 5.34 5.26
C THR A 44 5.59 6.21 4.04
N VAL A 45 5.57 7.53 4.21
CA VAL A 45 5.96 8.46 3.16
C VAL A 45 7.44 8.26 2.87
N PHE A 46 7.74 7.86 1.65
CA PHE A 46 9.08 7.61 1.20
C PHE A 46 9.69 8.81 0.48
N TYR A 47 8.89 9.49 -0.31
CA TYR A 47 9.25 10.72 -0.99
C TYR A 47 8.03 11.60 -1.15
N GLU A 48 8.21 12.90 -1.00
CA GLU A 48 7.16 13.88 -1.14
C GLU A 48 7.69 15.12 -1.86
N TYR A 49 6.90 15.62 -2.79
CA TYR A 49 7.11 16.91 -3.45
C TYR A 49 5.77 17.65 -3.51
N GLU A 50 5.73 18.81 -2.92
CA GLU A 50 4.57 19.70 -2.97
C GLU A 50 4.91 20.91 -3.83
N GLY A 51 4.30 21.01 -4.99
CA GLY A 51 4.52 22.11 -5.93
C GLY A 51 4.03 21.75 -7.33
N ALA A 52 3.93 22.77 -8.17
CA ALA A 52 3.56 22.58 -9.56
C ALA A 52 4.72 21.99 -10.36
N TRP A 53 4.43 20.95 -11.13
CA TRP A 53 5.39 20.35 -12.03
C TRP A 53 5.33 21.02 -13.40
N ALA A 54 6.48 21.48 -13.88
CA ALA A 54 6.62 21.84 -15.28
C ALA A 54 6.58 20.58 -16.16
N ASN A 55 6.14 20.70 -17.40
CA ASN A 55 6.26 19.60 -18.36
C ASN A 55 7.74 19.23 -18.53
N ASN A 56 8.05 17.93 -18.50
CA ASN A 56 9.42 17.40 -18.48
C ASN A 56 10.26 17.81 -17.25
N GLY A 57 9.65 18.44 -16.23
CA GLY A 57 10.31 18.70 -14.95
C GLY A 57 10.85 17.41 -14.35
N ARG A 58 12.06 17.44 -13.82
CA ARG A 58 12.74 16.28 -13.26
C ARG A 58 13.20 16.51 -11.85
N VAL A 59 13.03 15.51 -11.01
CA VAL A 59 13.60 15.44 -9.68
C VAL A 59 14.37 14.14 -9.53
N ARG A 60 15.48 14.22 -8.80
CA ARG A 60 16.29 13.05 -8.45
C ARG A 60 16.43 12.97 -6.95
N PHE A 61 16.36 11.78 -6.42
CA PHE A 61 16.66 11.52 -5.01
C PHE A 61 17.31 10.14 -4.87
N THR A 62 18.03 9.97 -3.78
CA THR A 62 18.74 8.72 -3.49
C THR A 62 18.11 8.05 -2.31
N SER A 63 17.91 6.75 -2.38
CA SER A 63 17.43 5.93 -1.28
C SER A 63 18.01 4.55 -1.30
N ASP A 64 18.16 3.97 -0.11
CA ASP A 64 18.25 2.52 0.02
C ASP A 64 16.85 1.91 -0.19
N LEU A 65 16.74 0.76 -0.78
CA LEU A 65 15.45 0.08 -0.93
C LEU A 65 15.06 -0.73 0.33
N THR A 66 15.78 -0.58 1.43
CA THR A 66 15.53 -1.34 2.67
C THR A 66 14.19 -0.99 3.31
N GLY A 67 13.66 0.22 3.03
CA GLY A 67 12.32 0.64 3.45
C GLY A 67 11.16 0.06 2.63
N PHE A 68 11.43 -0.63 1.51
CA PHE A 68 10.40 -1.23 0.66
C PHE A 68 10.21 -2.71 0.95
N GLY A 69 9.77 -3.03 2.16
CA GLY A 69 9.68 -4.42 2.65
C GLY A 69 8.93 -5.42 1.77
N ASN A 70 8.05 -4.97 0.87
CA ASN A 70 7.23 -5.81 0.01
C ASN A 70 7.35 -5.49 -1.49
N ASN A 71 8.29 -4.66 -1.90
CA ASN A 71 8.46 -4.22 -3.29
C ASN A 71 7.23 -3.55 -3.92
N PHE A 72 6.26 -3.12 -3.12
CA PHE A 72 5.11 -2.35 -3.59
C PHE A 72 5.17 -0.93 -3.07
N ILE A 73 4.90 0.01 -3.96
CA ILE A 73 4.73 1.42 -3.61
C ILE A 73 3.35 1.89 -4.06
N VAL A 74 2.83 2.88 -3.35
CA VAL A 74 1.70 3.68 -3.81
C VAL A 74 2.24 5.03 -4.25
N VAL A 75 1.95 5.41 -5.47
CA VAL A 75 2.26 6.75 -5.99
C VAL A 75 0.97 7.55 -5.99
N TYR A 76 0.95 8.64 -5.24
CA TYR A 76 -0.14 9.60 -5.21
C TYR A 76 0.29 10.90 -5.93
N PHE A 77 -0.62 11.47 -6.71
CA PHE A 77 -0.42 12.75 -7.37
C PHE A 77 -1.76 13.43 -7.64
N ASN A 78 -1.73 14.73 -7.93
CA ASN A 78 -2.90 15.51 -8.24
C ASN A 78 -2.81 16.08 -9.65
N VAL A 79 -3.88 15.93 -10.42
CA VAL A 79 -4.04 16.48 -11.78
C VAL A 79 -5.28 17.34 -11.82
N ALA A 80 -5.16 18.62 -12.15
CA ALA A 80 -6.25 19.58 -12.27
C ALA A 80 -7.21 19.59 -11.05
N GLY A 81 -6.66 19.38 -9.83
CA GLY A 81 -7.45 19.33 -8.60
C GLY A 81 -7.97 17.94 -8.22
N PHE A 82 -7.83 16.94 -9.07
CA PHE A 82 -8.23 15.56 -8.78
C PHE A 82 -7.05 14.74 -8.28
N GLY A 83 -7.23 14.06 -7.15
CA GLY A 83 -6.24 13.16 -6.58
C GLY A 83 -6.29 11.77 -7.22
N TYR A 84 -5.13 11.22 -7.53
CA TYR A 84 -4.96 9.89 -8.10
C TYR A 84 -3.97 9.08 -7.28
N SER A 85 -4.23 7.78 -7.17
CA SER A 85 -3.30 6.84 -6.56
C SER A 85 -3.12 5.61 -7.44
N GLN A 86 -1.90 5.16 -7.58
CA GLN A 86 -1.56 3.96 -8.33
C GLN A 86 -0.59 3.10 -7.52
N VAL A 87 -0.91 1.81 -7.43
CA VAL A 87 -0.01 0.82 -6.83
C VAL A 87 0.95 0.33 -7.90
N VAL A 88 2.23 0.31 -7.57
CA VAL A 88 3.29 -0.09 -8.49
C VAL A 88 4.19 -1.11 -7.82
N TYR A 89 4.52 -2.17 -8.55
CA TYR A 89 5.52 -3.15 -8.11
C TYR A 89 6.92 -2.69 -8.49
N LEU A 90 7.85 -2.70 -7.54
CA LEU A 90 9.27 -2.46 -7.76
C LEU A 90 10.00 -3.81 -7.79
N PRO A 91 10.49 -4.26 -8.93
CA PRO A 91 11.33 -5.46 -8.97
C PRO A 91 12.69 -5.13 -8.35
N GLY A 92 12.90 -5.50 -7.09
CA GLY A 92 13.99 -5.07 -6.22
C GLY A 92 15.40 -5.51 -6.58
N PHE A 93 15.64 -6.16 -7.73
CA PHE A 93 16.94 -6.76 -8.04
C PHE A 93 17.60 -6.30 -9.34
N TYR A 94 17.01 -5.33 -10.02
CA TYR A 94 17.57 -4.83 -11.28
C TYR A 94 18.45 -3.59 -11.03
N HIS A 95 19.62 -3.57 -11.64
CA HIS A 95 20.54 -2.43 -11.54
C HIS A 95 19.96 -1.14 -12.15
N ASN A 96 19.14 -1.28 -13.17
CA ASN A 96 18.45 -0.17 -13.84
C ASN A 96 17.05 -0.61 -14.21
N TYR A 97 16.06 0.18 -13.85
CA TYR A 97 14.67 -0.13 -14.18
C TYR A 97 13.86 1.14 -14.42
N ALA A 98 13.00 1.08 -15.42
CA ALA A 98 11.99 2.09 -15.68
C ALA A 98 10.62 1.50 -15.37
N LEU A 99 9.89 2.15 -14.50
CA LEU A 99 8.50 1.76 -14.19
C LEU A 99 7.60 2.07 -15.39
N PRO A 100 6.48 1.36 -15.53
CA PRO A 100 5.41 1.78 -16.43
C PRO A 100 5.00 3.23 -16.16
N PHE A 101 4.43 3.90 -17.15
CA PHE A 101 3.88 5.24 -16.95
C PHE A 101 2.87 5.24 -15.81
N ILE A 102 3.04 6.15 -14.86
CA ILE A 102 2.19 6.32 -13.69
C ILE A 102 1.39 7.59 -13.89
N GLY A 103 0.13 7.47 -14.25
CA GLY A 103 -0.66 8.64 -14.58
C GLY A 103 -1.99 8.29 -15.20
N ILE A 104 -2.65 9.33 -15.67
CA ILE A 104 -3.90 9.25 -16.41
C ILE A 104 -3.66 9.45 -17.90
N SER A 105 -4.46 8.77 -18.71
CA SER A 105 -4.50 8.96 -20.17
C SER A 105 -5.95 8.82 -20.62
N GLY A 106 -6.48 9.84 -21.30
CA GLY A 106 -7.85 9.90 -21.77
C GLY A 106 -8.65 11.07 -21.22
N TYR A 107 -9.97 10.90 -21.11
CA TYR A 107 -10.88 11.93 -20.67
C TYR A 107 -10.75 12.23 -19.18
N LEU A 108 -10.53 13.49 -18.84
CA LEU A 108 -10.51 13.98 -17.48
C LEU A 108 -11.75 14.85 -17.17
N SER A 109 -12.09 15.74 -18.08
CA SER A 109 -13.25 16.63 -18.01
C SER A 109 -13.54 17.24 -19.38
N ASP A 110 -14.66 17.98 -19.52
CA ASP A 110 -14.98 18.70 -20.77
C ASP A 110 -13.88 19.73 -21.13
N THR A 111 -13.20 20.29 -20.14
CA THR A 111 -12.03 21.18 -20.37
C THR A 111 -10.80 20.40 -20.83
N TYR A 112 -10.70 19.15 -20.46
CA TYR A 112 -9.57 18.26 -20.73
C TYR A 112 -10.07 16.91 -21.26
N PRO A 113 -10.56 16.86 -22.52
CA PRO A 113 -11.17 15.65 -23.07
C PRO A 113 -10.17 14.56 -23.46
N ASP A 114 -8.93 14.93 -23.70
CA ASP A 114 -7.85 14.01 -24.07
C ASP A 114 -6.55 14.46 -23.41
N VAL A 115 -6.27 13.92 -22.26
CA VAL A 115 -5.06 14.26 -21.49
C VAL A 115 -4.17 13.06 -21.29
N LYS A 116 -2.87 13.35 -21.23
CA LYS A 116 -1.86 12.48 -20.65
C LYS A 116 -1.11 13.27 -19.60
N ALA A 117 -1.27 12.88 -18.34
CA ALA A 117 -0.61 13.56 -17.22
C ALA A 117 -0.19 12.56 -16.15
N GLY A 118 1.04 12.68 -15.69
CA GLY A 118 1.61 11.79 -14.70
C GLY A 118 3.12 11.81 -14.71
N PHE A 119 3.72 10.66 -14.43
CA PHE A 119 5.16 10.55 -14.20
C PHE A 119 5.77 9.33 -14.86
N ASN A 120 6.95 9.52 -15.41
CA ASN A 120 7.90 8.45 -15.68
C ASN A 120 8.85 8.35 -14.48
N ILE A 121 8.95 7.18 -13.90
CA ILE A 121 9.85 6.91 -12.78
C ILE A 121 10.87 5.87 -13.24
N SER A 122 12.12 6.15 -13.00
CA SER A 122 13.21 5.18 -13.22
C SER A 122 14.16 5.19 -12.04
N TYR A 123 14.88 4.11 -11.84
CA TYR A 123 15.94 4.05 -10.86
C TYR A 123 17.17 3.32 -11.37
N VAL A 124 18.32 3.71 -10.84
CA VAL A 124 19.63 3.17 -11.15
C VAL A 124 20.32 2.80 -9.86
N PHE A 125 20.90 1.61 -9.79
CA PHE A 125 21.70 1.21 -8.65
C PHE A 125 23.06 1.89 -8.64
N LYS A 126 23.30 2.72 -7.62
CA LYS A 126 24.57 3.36 -7.32
C LYS A 126 24.98 2.99 -5.89
N ARG A 127 25.84 1.97 -5.76
CA ARG A 127 26.23 1.44 -4.44
C ARG A 127 26.47 2.53 -3.38
N PRO A 128 25.93 2.38 -2.16
CA PRO A 128 25.04 1.30 -1.69
C PRO A 128 23.58 1.53 -2.01
N ASN A 129 23.21 2.66 -2.60
CA ASN A 129 21.86 3.16 -2.75
C ASN A 129 21.35 3.08 -4.19
N TYR A 130 20.07 3.41 -4.35
CA TYR A 130 19.44 3.61 -5.65
C TYR A 130 19.19 5.10 -5.88
N GLU A 131 19.53 5.60 -7.07
CA GLU A 131 19.14 6.92 -7.52
C GLU A 131 17.84 6.81 -8.32
N PHE A 132 16.81 7.45 -7.82
CA PHE A 132 15.52 7.59 -8.48
C PHE A 132 15.48 8.86 -9.30
N THR A 133 14.90 8.76 -10.49
CA THR A 133 14.56 9.90 -11.34
C THR A 133 13.07 9.90 -11.58
N ILE A 134 12.40 10.99 -11.22
CA ILE A 134 10.99 11.23 -11.49
C ILE A 134 10.91 12.32 -12.55
N GLN A 135 10.19 12.08 -13.62
CA GLN A 135 9.97 13.05 -14.68
C GLN A 135 8.47 13.25 -14.91
N ALA A 136 8.00 14.48 -14.78
CA ALA A 136 6.64 14.84 -15.09
C ALA A 136 6.36 14.83 -16.59
N VAL A 137 5.18 14.36 -16.97
CA VAL A 137 4.68 14.32 -18.34
C VAL A 137 3.29 14.97 -18.36
N LYS A 138 3.12 15.98 -19.19
CA LYS A 138 1.82 16.63 -19.45
C LYS A 138 1.63 16.81 -20.93
N SER A 139 0.47 16.41 -21.46
CA SER A 139 0.10 16.69 -22.87
C SER A 139 -0.33 18.15 -23.09
N ASP A 140 -0.83 18.80 -22.05
CA ASP A 140 -1.21 20.20 -22.06
C ASP A 140 -0.41 20.98 -21.01
N THR A 141 0.20 22.09 -21.41
CA THR A 141 1.00 22.97 -20.54
C THR A 141 0.15 23.66 -19.47
N ASN A 142 -1.14 23.92 -19.76
CA ASN A 142 -2.06 24.56 -18.82
C ASN A 142 -2.59 23.58 -17.76
N LEU A 143 -2.41 22.28 -17.98
CA LEU A 143 -2.83 21.26 -17.02
C LEU A 143 -1.98 21.38 -15.76
N THR A 144 -2.63 21.56 -14.63
CA THR A 144 -1.95 21.55 -13.34
C THR A 144 -1.63 20.11 -12.94
N LEU A 145 -0.35 19.84 -12.74
CA LEU A 145 0.16 18.59 -12.15
C LEU A 145 0.94 18.99 -10.91
N ASN A 146 0.45 18.65 -9.74
CA ASN A 146 1.07 19.00 -8.47
C ASN A 146 0.95 17.86 -7.47
N THR A 147 1.57 18.02 -6.32
CA THR A 147 1.61 17.04 -5.24
C THR A 147 2.01 15.66 -5.75
N PHE A 148 3.17 15.24 -5.39
CA PHE A 148 3.67 13.90 -5.74
C PHE A 148 4.17 13.23 -4.47
N LYS A 149 3.63 12.07 -4.13
CA LYS A 149 4.03 11.32 -2.94
C LYS A 149 4.24 9.86 -3.29
N ILE A 150 5.29 9.29 -2.76
CA ILE A 150 5.53 7.85 -2.80
C ILE A 150 5.40 7.32 -1.39
N TYR A 151 4.55 6.32 -1.22
CA TYR A 151 4.39 5.58 0.02
C TYR A 151 4.95 4.18 -0.16
N SER A 152 5.75 3.73 0.80
CA SER A 152 6.03 2.30 0.95
C SER A 152 4.88 1.63 1.71
N ILE A 153 4.61 0.37 1.40
CA ILE A 153 3.64 -0.47 2.10
C ILE A 153 4.42 -1.59 2.79
N SER A 154 4.28 -1.66 4.09
CA SER A 154 4.94 -2.69 4.92
C SER A 154 3.94 -3.41 5.82
#